data_6840af0717dd8653ff047d00207066f2
#
_entry.id   6840af0717dd8653ff047d00207066f2
#
_cell.length_a   1.000
_cell.length_b   1.000
_cell.length_c   1.000
_cell.angle_alpha   90.00
_cell.angle_beta   90.00
_cell.angle_gamma   90.00
#
_symmetry.space_group_name_H-M   'P 1'
#
loop_
_entity.id
_entity.type
_entity.pdbx_description
1 polymer ?
#
loop_
_entity_poly.entity_id
_entity_poly.type
_entity_poly.pdbx_seq_one_letter_code
_entity_poly.pdbx_strand_id
1 'polypeptide(L)'
;SRYPKYRYLFGAVSLSNAYPEPAKDLLVQFYSTYFPAKFGEATCKRPYQMANDALHQFTGNDYKAEFTQLKHLLANMGVNVPTLYKQYSEVAKDGGVAFLGFNVDPDFNDCIDGLVVVDMQTLTEKKRKRYLTDIQLKATA
;
A
#
# COMPACT_ATOMS: atom_id res chain seq x y z
N SER A 1 -9.32 5.39 27.04
CA SER A 1 -8.57 4.76 25.98
C SER A 1 -7.12 5.25 25.96
N ARG A 2 -6.20 4.33 25.78
CA ARG A 2 -4.77 4.66 25.74
C ARG A 2 -4.36 5.40 24.46
N TYR A 3 -5.21 5.40 23.42
CA TYR A 3 -4.82 5.92 22.12
C TYR A 3 -5.79 6.98 21.60
N PRO A 4 -6.38 7.84 22.44
CA PRO A 4 -7.31 8.86 21.97
C PRO A 4 -6.63 9.96 21.17
N LYS A 5 -5.30 10.08 21.28
CA LYS A 5 -4.54 11.15 20.63
C LYS A 5 -4.26 10.91 19.16
N TYR A 6 -4.31 9.65 18.72
CA TYR A 6 -3.89 9.26 17.38
C TYR A 6 -5.02 8.58 16.65
N ARG A 7 -5.82 9.38 15.92
CA ARG A 7 -6.83 8.83 15.05
C ARG A 7 -6.22 8.26 13.78
N TYR A 8 -5.21 8.95 13.23
CA TYR A 8 -4.60 8.56 11.97
C TYR A 8 -3.12 8.28 12.16
N LEU A 9 -2.66 7.18 11.55
CA LEU A 9 -1.24 6.88 11.43
C LEU A 9 -0.84 7.04 9.97
N PHE A 10 0.26 7.74 9.76
CA PHE A 10 0.85 7.93 8.44
C PHE A 10 2.15 7.16 8.34
N GLY A 11 2.41 6.59 7.19
CA GLY A 11 3.65 5.87 6.96
C GLY A 11 3.97 5.74 5.50
N ALA A 12 5.13 5.16 5.22
CA ALA A 12 5.56 4.87 3.87
C ALA A 12 5.84 3.38 3.73
N VAL A 13 5.37 2.80 2.64
CA VAL A 13 5.63 1.41 2.29
C VAL A 13 6.50 1.42 1.05
N SER A 14 7.74 0.93 1.20
CA SER A 14 8.70 0.96 0.10
C SER A 14 8.56 -0.25 -0.80
N LEU A 15 8.61 0.00 -2.11
CA LEU A 15 8.65 -1.03 -3.14
C LEU A 15 9.99 -0.94 -3.85
N SER A 16 10.76 -2.04 -3.83
CA SER A 16 12.09 -2.06 -4.42
C SER A 16 12.07 -1.81 -5.92
N ASN A 17 13.01 -1.00 -6.39
CA ASN A 17 13.20 -0.77 -7.81
C ASN A 17 13.68 -2.03 -8.55
N ALA A 18 14.11 -3.06 -7.83
CA ALA A 18 14.47 -4.34 -8.42
C ALA A 18 13.27 -5.13 -8.97
N TYR A 19 12.05 -4.78 -8.57
CA TYR A 19 10.86 -5.38 -9.16
C TYR A 19 10.77 -5.02 -10.65
N PRO A 20 10.34 -5.97 -11.51
CA PRO A 20 10.09 -5.65 -12.91
C PRO A 20 9.11 -4.49 -13.05
N GLU A 21 9.30 -3.66 -14.05
CA GLU A 21 8.46 -2.49 -14.24
C GLU A 21 6.96 -2.82 -14.34
N PRO A 22 6.55 -3.87 -15.08
CA PRO A 22 5.14 -4.25 -15.09
C PRO A 22 4.61 -4.65 -13.71
N ALA A 23 5.44 -5.26 -12.87
CA ALA A 23 5.04 -5.63 -11.51
C ALA A 23 4.81 -4.39 -10.65
N LYS A 24 5.67 -3.38 -10.79
CA LYS A 24 5.49 -2.09 -10.09
C LYS A 24 4.19 -1.42 -10.51
N ASP A 25 3.91 -1.40 -11.82
CA ASP A 25 2.68 -0.81 -12.35
C ASP A 25 1.44 -1.52 -11.80
N LEU A 26 1.46 -2.85 -11.76
CA LEU A 26 0.35 -3.64 -11.23
C LEU A 26 0.09 -3.34 -9.76
N LEU A 27 1.15 -3.26 -8.96
CA LEU A 27 1.02 -2.97 -7.52
C LEU A 27 0.46 -1.56 -7.29
N VAL A 28 1.01 -0.57 -7.97
CA VAL A 28 0.53 0.81 -7.84
C VAL A 28 -0.92 0.91 -8.28
N GLN A 29 -1.28 0.29 -9.41
CA GLN A 29 -2.64 0.30 -9.91
C GLN A 29 -3.61 -0.36 -8.95
N PHE A 30 -3.26 -1.54 -8.42
CA PHE A 30 -4.12 -2.29 -7.51
C PHE A 30 -4.40 -1.47 -6.24
N TYR A 31 -3.35 -0.96 -5.60
CA TYR A 31 -3.50 -0.23 -4.33
C TYR A 31 -4.14 1.14 -4.53
N SER A 32 -3.95 1.77 -5.67
CA SER A 32 -4.67 3.02 -6.00
C SER A 32 -6.14 2.78 -6.26
N THR A 33 -6.49 1.61 -6.82
CA THR A 33 -7.88 1.28 -7.13
C THR A 33 -8.68 0.90 -5.88
N TYR A 34 -8.10 0.04 -5.02
CA TYR A 34 -8.84 -0.49 -3.88
C TYR A 34 -8.71 0.35 -2.61
N PHE A 35 -7.66 1.17 -2.52
CA PHE A 35 -7.44 2.01 -1.34
C PHE A 35 -7.18 3.44 -1.77
N PRO A 36 -8.16 4.07 -2.43
CA PRO A 36 -7.98 5.42 -2.97
C PRO A 36 -7.84 6.44 -1.84
N ALA A 37 -7.26 7.58 -2.17
CA ALA A 37 -7.07 8.67 -1.22
C ALA A 37 -8.42 9.21 -0.76
N LYS A 38 -8.74 9.02 0.52
CA LYS A 38 -10.00 9.48 1.12
C LYS A 38 -9.86 10.82 1.80
N PHE A 39 -8.63 11.20 2.15
CA PHE A 39 -8.34 12.39 2.96
C PHE A 39 -7.57 13.43 2.16
N GLY A 40 -7.69 13.39 0.84
CA GLY A 40 -6.89 14.19 -0.07
C GLY A 40 -5.63 13.46 -0.51
N GLU A 41 -5.04 13.92 -1.58
CA GLU A 41 -3.81 13.34 -2.12
C GLU A 41 -2.59 14.03 -1.53
N ALA A 42 -1.55 13.26 -1.28
CA ALA A 42 -0.27 13.82 -0.88
C ALA A 42 0.41 14.44 -2.11
N THR A 43 1.10 15.57 -1.88
CA THR A 43 1.91 16.17 -2.93
C THR A 43 3.24 15.44 -2.99
N CYS A 44 3.46 14.68 -4.05
CA CYS A 44 4.71 13.96 -4.27
C CYS A 44 5.64 14.80 -5.12
N LYS A 45 6.91 14.89 -4.71
CA LYS A 45 7.91 15.63 -5.48
C LYS A 45 8.24 14.91 -6.79
N ARG A 46 8.26 13.59 -6.76
CA ARG A 46 8.54 12.74 -7.92
C ARG A 46 7.52 11.63 -7.98
N PRO A 47 6.29 11.92 -8.43
CA PRO A 47 5.24 10.91 -8.47
C PRO A 47 5.62 9.78 -9.42
N TYR A 48 5.31 8.55 -9.00
CA TYR A 48 5.52 7.40 -9.84
C TYR A 48 4.57 7.44 -11.02
N GLN A 49 5.11 7.25 -12.22
CA GLN A 49 4.32 7.23 -13.45
C GLN A 49 4.30 5.81 -14.01
N MET A 50 3.10 5.29 -14.21
CA MET A 50 2.93 3.97 -14.80
C MET A 50 3.27 4.02 -16.29
N ALA A 51 4.05 3.03 -16.75
CA ALA A 51 4.44 2.94 -18.15
C ALA A 51 3.24 2.63 -19.06
N ASN A 52 2.25 1.90 -18.54
CA ASN A 52 1.07 1.46 -19.28
C ASN A 52 -0.22 1.79 -18.53
N ASP A 53 -0.47 3.08 -18.29
CA ASP A 53 -1.68 3.50 -17.60
C ASP A 53 -2.97 3.25 -18.41
N ALA A 54 -2.85 2.91 -19.70
CA ALA A 54 -3.98 2.52 -20.52
C ALA A 54 -4.49 1.10 -20.27
N LEU A 55 -3.68 0.25 -19.60
CA LEU A 55 -4.06 -1.13 -19.32
C LEU A 55 -4.63 -1.25 -17.92
N HIS A 56 -5.93 -0.99 -17.80
CA HIS A 56 -6.63 -1.17 -16.52
C HIS A 56 -6.87 -2.65 -16.28
N GLN A 57 -6.05 -3.25 -15.40
CA GLN A 57 -6.18 -4.66 -15.04
C GLN A 57 -7.23 -4.89 -13.96
N PHE A 58 -7.56 -3.85 -13.18
CA PHE A 58 -8.42 -3.98 -12.01
C PHE A 58 -9.62 -3.05 -12.12
N THR A 59 -10.81 -3.62 -11.88
CA THR A 59 -12.07 -2.87 -11.97
C THR A 59 -12.45 -2.18 -10.66
N GLY A 60 -11.96 -2.69 -9.53
CA GLY A 60 -12.36 -2.21 -8.22
C GLY A 60 -13.63 -2.83 -7.68
N ASN A 61 -14.19 -3.82 -8.37
CA ASN A 61 -15.49 -4.40 -8.03
C ASN A 61 -15.43 -5.69 -7.23
N ASP A 62 -14.30 -6.41 -7.27
CA ASP A 62 -14.15 -7.68 -6.56
C ASP A 62 -12.73 -7.80 -6.02
N TYR A 63 -12.55 -7.34 -4.78
CA TYR A 63 -11.24 -7.31 -4.15
C TYR A 63 -10.60 -8.70 -4.08
N LYS A 64 -11.36 -9.69 -3.62
CA LYS A 64 -10.80 -11.04 -3.40
C LYS A 64 -10.33 -11.67 -4.71
N ALA A 65 -11.16 -11.59 -5.75
CA ALA A 65 -10.83 -12.14 -7.05
C ALA A 65 -9.67 -11.38 -7.68
N GLU A 66 -9.66 -10.06 -7.60
CA GLU A 66 -8.62 -9.25 -8.21
C GLU A 66 -7.31 -9.31 -7.43
N PHE A 67 -7.34 -9.50 -6.12
CA PHE A 67 -6.13 -9.74 -5.35
C PHE A 67 -5.49 -11.08 -5.73
N THR A 68 -6.31 -12.10 -5.94
CA THR A 68 -5.82 -13.39 -6.45
C THR A 68 -5.19 -13.23 -7.84
N GLN A 69 -5.83 -12.46 -8.71
CA GLN A 69 -5.29 -12.14 -10.03
C GLN A 69 -3.94 -11.42 -9.92
N LEU A 70 -3.83 -10.45 -9.03
CA LEU A 70 -2.57 -9.74 -8.80
C LEU A 70 -1.46 -10.71 -8.40
N LYS A 71 -1.74 -11.61 -7.46
CA LYS A 71 -0.75 -12.60 -7.02
C LYS A 71 -0.28 -13.49 -8.16
N HIS A 72 -1.20 -13.93 -9.01
CA HIS A 72 -0.85 -14.76 -10.18
C HIS A 72 0.01 -14.00 -11.18
N LEU A 73 -0.36 -12.76 -11.48
CA LEU A 73 0.40 -11.93 -12.42
C LEU A 73 1.82 -11.67 -11.92
N LEU A 74 1.97 -11.39 -10.61
CA LEU A 74 3.28 -11.18 -10.02
C LEU A 74 4.09 -12.46 -10.00
N ALA A 75 3.48 -13.60 -9.67
CA ALA A 75 4.17 -14.89 -9.66
C ALA A 75 4.73 -15.24 -11.03
N ASN A 76 4.01 -14.91 -12.11
CA ASN A 76 4.50 -15.12 -13.47
C ASN A 76 5.74 -14.28 -13.78
N MET A 77 5.97 -13.21 -13.04
CA MET A 77 7.17 -12.37 -13.15
C MET A 77 8.24 -12.73 -12.12
N GLY A 78 8.01 -13.79 -11.33
CA GLY A 78 8.95 -14.25 -10.32
C GLY A 78 8.98 -13.41 -9.04
N VAL A 79 7.94 -12.66 -8.78
CA VAL A 79 7.86 -11.79 -7.59
C VAL A 79 6.57 -12.02 -6.82
N ASN A 80 6.51 -11.52 -5.60
CA ASN A 80 5.35 -11.63 -4.73
C ASN A 80 4.88 -10.25 -4.31
N VAL A 81 3.63 -10.17 -3.81
CA VAL A 81 3.16 -8.97 -3.13
C VAL A 81 4.06 -8.75 -1.91
N PRO A 82 4.65 -7.55 -1.73
CA PRO A 82 5.47 -7.29 -0.56
C PRO A 82 4.67 -7.48 0.74
N THR A 83 5.35 -8.00 1.77
CA THR A 83 4.69 -8.35 3.04
C THR A 83 3.91 -7.19 3.64
N LEU A 84 4.47 -5.99 3.62
CA LEU A 84 3.80 -4.81 4.16
C LEU A 84 2.52 -4.48 3.43
N TYR A 85 2.54 -4.58 2.10
CA TYR A 85 1.34 -4.34 1.30
C TYR A 85 0.24 -5.36 1.65
N LYS A 86 0.63 -6.61 1.86
CA LYS A 86 -0.31 -7.64 2.32
C LYS A 86 -0.94 -7.31 3.66
N GLN A 87 -0.12 -6.87 4.61
CA GLN A 87 -0.60 -6.50 5.94
C GLN A 87 -1.60 -5.35 5.88
N TYR A 88 -1.30 -4.32 5.08
CA TYR A 88 -2.23 -3.21 4.90
C TYR A 88 -3.52 -3.65 4.21
N SER A 89 -3.43 -4.59 3.27
CA SER A 89 -4.63 -5.14 2.63
C SER A 89 -5.58 -5.78 3.62
N GLU A 90 -5.05 -6.53 4.58
CA GLU A 90 -5.87 -7.18 5.61
C GLU A 90 -6.55 -6.15 6.52
N VAL A 91 -5.81 -5.14 6.94
CA VAL A 91 -6.34 -4.07 7.78
C VAL A 91 -7.38 -3.25 7.03
N ALA A 92 -7.17 -3.06 5.74
CA ALA A 92 -8.02 -2.23 4.90
C ALA A 92 -9.37 -2.84 4.59
N LYS A 93 -9.59 -4.12 4.89
CA LYS A 93 -10.92 -4.73 4.72
C LYS A 93 -12.01 -4.00 5.49
N ASP A 94 -11.62 -3.27 6.52
CA ASP A 94 -12.53 -2.48 7.33
C ASP A 94 -12.66 -1.03 6.83
N GLY A 95 -12.07 -0.71 5.68
CA GLY A 95 -12.15 0.61 5.08
C GLY A 95 -11.29 1.66 5.74
N GLY A 96 -10.34 1.23 6.59
CA GLY A 96 -9.53 2.13 7.39
C GLY A 96 -8.18 2.50 6.82
N VAL A 97 -7.86 2.09 5.59
CA VAL A 97 -6.55 2.34 4.98
C VAL A 97 -6.74 3.03 3.64
N ALA A 98 -5.90 4.03 3.38
CA ALA A 98 -5.87 4.72 2.10
C ALA A 98 -4.43 4.98 1.70
N PHE A 99 -4.14 4.90 0.40
CA PHE A 99 -2.86 5.30 -0.17
C PHE A 99 -3.01 6.69 -0.76
N LEU A 100 -2.21 7.64 -0.25
CA LEU A 100 -2.31 9.04 -0.63
C LEU A 100 -1.51 9.37 -1.88
N GLY A 101 -0.55 8.52 -2.24
CA GLY A 101 0.27 8.71 -3.42
C GLY A 101 1.46 7.78 -3.42
N PHE A 102 2.15 7.72 -4.55
CA PHE A 102 3.36 6.92 -4.73
C PHE A 102 4.47 7.83 -5.25
N ASN A 103 5.58 7.85 -4.56
CA ASN A 103 6.70 8.74 -4.86
C ASN A 103 7.97 7.94 -5.12
N VAL A 104 8.76 8.37 -6.11
CA VAL A 104 10.06 7.77 -6.39
C VAL A 104 11.11 8.46 -5.54
N ASP A 105 11.90 7.67 -4.80
CA ASP A 105 12.93 8.18 -3.91
C ASP A 105 14.32 7.94 -4.51
N PRO A 106 14.95 8.97 -5.09
CA PRO A 106 16.26 8.82 -5.71
C PRO A 106 17.39 8.56 -4.71
N ASP A 107 17.21 8.94 -3.46
CA ASP A 107 18.22 8.73 -2.42
C ASP A 107 18.23 7.28 -1.94
N PHE A 108 17.19 6.50 -2.26
CA PHE A 108 17.09 5.10 -1.92
C PHE A 108 16.90 4.24 -3.17
N ASN A 109 17.79 4.42 -4.13
CA ASN A 109 17.86 3.62 -5.35
C ASN A 109 16.55 3.60 -6.14
N ASP A 110 15.89 4.75 -6.22
CA ASP A 110 14.62 4.93 -6.95
C ASP A 110 13.53 3.97 -6.49
N CYS A 111 13.52 3.57 -5.22
CA CYS A 111 12.42 2.79 -4.70
C CYS A 111 11.13 3.62 -4.72
N ILE A 112 10.00 2.94 -4.78
CA ILE A 112 8.70 3.60 -4.79
C ILE A 112 8.14 3.59 -3.38
N ASP A 113 7.88 4.77 -2.83
CA ASP A 113 7.27 4.92 -1.51
C ASP A 113 5.78 5.14 -1.67
N GLY A 114 4.99 4.17 -1.21
CA GLY A 114 3.55 4.33 -1.09
C GLY A 114 3.24 5.03 0.22
N LEU A 115 2.64 6.21 0.13
CA LEU A 115 2.26 6.98 1.32
C LEU A 115 0.90 6.50 1.79
N VAL A 116 0.87 5.91 2.98
CA VAL A 116 -0.33 5.26 3.51
C VAL A 116 -0.82 5.97 4.76
N VAL A 117 -2.14 6.04 4.91
CA VAL A 117 -2.80 6.50 6.13
C VAL A 117 -3.73 5.41 6.65
N VAL A 118 -3.72 5.21 7.96
CA VAL A 118 -4.57 4.25 8.64
C VAL A 118 -5.45 4.99 9.64
N ASP A 119 -6.76 4.78 9.54
CA ASP A 119 -7.72 5.31 10.52
C ASP A 119 -7.83 4.32 11.67
N MET A 120 -7.22 4.67 12.80
CA MET A 120 -7.16 3.79 13.95
C MET A 120 -8.52 3.51 14.59
N GLN A 121 -9.50 4.35 14.35
CA GLN A 121 -10.85 4.12 14.87
C GLN A 121 -11.59 2.99 14.18
N THR A 122 -11.19 2.66 12.95
CA THR A 122 -11.83 1.56 12.21
C THR A 122 -11.27 0.20 12.57
N LEU A 123 -10.15 0.15 13.31
CA LEU A 123 -9.50 -1.09 13.66
C LEU A 123 -10.10 -1.70 14.93
N THR A 124 -10.28 -3.02 14.95
CA THR A 124 -10.57 -3.73 16.19
C THR A 124 -9.38 -3.57 17.13
N GLU A 125 -9.60 -3.71 18.42
CA GLU A 125 -8.52 -3.57 19.41
C GLU A 125 -7.39 -4.56 19.13
N LYS A 126 -7.72 -5.79 18.75
CA LYS A 126 -6.73 -6.81 18.40
C LYS A 126 -5.87 -6.41 17.21
N LYS A 127 -6.51 -5.94 16.14
CA LYS A 127 -5.80 -5.48 14.93
C LYS A 127 -4.95 -4.25 15.23
N ARG A 128 -5.45 -3.35 16.07
CA ARG A 128 -4.72 -2.14 16.45
C ARG A 128 -3.43 -2.49 17.17
N LYS A 129 -3.48 -3.40 18.14
CA LYS A 129 -2.28 -3.86 18.87
C LYS A 129 -1.28 -4.53 17.94
N ARG A 130 -1.76 -5.42 17.09
CA ARG A 130 -0.91 -6.12 16.12
C ARG A 130 -0.22 -5.15 15.18
N TYR A 131 -0.97 -4.19 14.65
CA TYR A 131 -0.45 -3.18 13.74
C TYR A 131 0.65 -2.34 14.38
N LEU A 132 0.41 -1.86 15.61
CA LEU A 132 1.38 -1.06 16.34
C LEU A 132 2.64 -1.86 16.68
N THR A 133 2.48 -3.13 17.04
CA THR A 133 3.62 -4.02 17.33
C THR A 133 4.48 -4.21 16.08
N ASP A 134 3.86 -4.47 14.94
CA ASP A 134 4.58 -4.67 13.68
C ASP A 134 5.36 -3.42 13.28
N ILE A 135 4.77 -2.24 13.45
CA ILE A 135 5.44 -0.97 13.17
C ILE A 135 6.63 -0.79 14.10
N GLN A 136 6.47 -1.04 15.39
CA GLN A 136 7.54 -0.91 16.36
C GLN A 136 8.71 -1.85 16.07
N LEU A 137 8.42 -3.10 15.72
CA LEU A 137 9.45 -4.06 15.35
C LEU A 137 10.26 -3.61 14.14
N LYS A 138 9.61 -2.99 13.17
CA LYS A 138 10.30 -2.50 11.97
C LYS A 138 11.09 -1.23 12.23
N ALA A 139 10.61 -0.37 13.11
CA ALA A 139 11.33 0.83 13.49
C ALA A 139 12.60 0.53 14.29
N THR A 140 12.65 -0.61 15.01
CA THR A 140 13.80 -1.03 15.79
C THR A 140 14.74 -1.99 15.05
N ALA A 141 14.33 -2.50 13.92
CA ALA A 141 15.18 -3.34 13.08
C ALA A 141 16.01 -2.48 12.14
#